data_dfbb2a7b05ebbe9a47f0a15c6bb0ecfc
#
_entry.id   dfbb2a7b05ebbe9a47f0a15c6bb0ecfc
#
_cell.length_a   1.000
_cell.length_b   1.000
_cell.length_c   1.000
_cell.angle_alpha   90.00
_cell.angle_beta   90.00
_cell.angle_gamma   90.00
#
_symmetry.space_group_name_H-M   'P 1'
#
loop_
_entity.id
_entity.type
_entity.pdbx_description
1 polymer ?
#
loop_
_entity_poly.entity_id
_entity_poly.type
_entity_poly.pdbx_seq_one_letter_code
_entity_poly.pdbx_strand_id
1 'polypeptide(L)' 'MKTEIIEQRLQTIKNELHLLDSLRDAHDDTNIHIIEEKQDVLYNERQKLTDLLESCFDNLIGL' A
#
# COMPACT_ATOMS: atom_id res chain seq x y z
N MET A 1 3.28 -6.25 18.35
CA MET A 1 4.56 -6.58 17.73
C MET A 1 4.75 -5.81 16.44
N LYS A 2 6.00 -5.69 16.00
CA LYS A 2 6.32 -4.84 14.84
C LYS A 2 5.65 -5.28 13.55
N THR A 3 5.52 -6.58 13.35
CA THR A 3 4.89 -7.11 12.13
C THR A 3 3.40 -6.79 12.06
N GLU A 4 2.72 -6.74 13.20
CA GLU A 4 1.30 -6.38 13.24
C GLU A 4 1.06 -4.96 12.77
N ILE A 5 1.94 -4.03 13.18
CA ILE A 5 1.85 -2.63 12.75
C ILE A 5 2.00 -2.52 11.24
N ILE A 6 2.98 -3.24 10.69
CA ILE A 6 3.21 -3.28 9.23
C ILE A 6 2.00 -3.86 8.52
N GLU A 7 1.47 -4.97 9.03
CA GLU A 7 0.30 -5.63 8.42
C GLU A 7 -0.94 -4.74 8.45
N GLN A 8 -1.16 -4.03 9.56
CA GLN A 8 -2.26 -3.09 9.67
C GLN A 8 -2.12 -1.94 8.68
N ARG A 9 -0.91 -1.42 8.53
CA ARG A 9 -0.66 -0.36 7.56
C ARG A 9 -0.87 -0.85 6.14
N LEU A 10 -0.42 -2.06 5.81
CA LEU A 10 -0.66 -2.67 4.51
C LEU A 10 -2.15 -2.83 4.23
N GLN A 11 -2.92 -3.22 5.22
CA GLN A 11 -4.36 -3.35 5.08
C GLN A 11 -5.01 -1.99 4.80
N THR A 12 -4.57 -0.95 5.51
CA THR A 12 -5.05 0.42 5.30
C THR A 12 -4.75 0.88 3.87
N ILE A 13 -3.52 0.63 3.40
CA ILE A 13 -3.10 0.98 2.03
C ILE A 13 -3.97 0.25 1.02
N LYS A 14 -4.21 -1.03 1.23
CA LYS A 14 -5.05 -1.83 0.35
C LYS A 14 -6.46 -1.25 0.26
N ASN A 15 -7.04 -0.87 1.41
CA ASN A 15 -8.37 -0.27 1.45
C ASN A 15 -8.40 1.07 0.71
N GLU A 16 -7.39 1.90 0.91
CA GLU A 16 -7.28 3.19 0.23
C GLU A 16 -7.13 3.03 -1.27
N LEU A 17 -6.30 2.08 -1.71
CA LEU A 17 -6.14 1.78 -3.14
C LEU A 17 -7.46 1.33 -3.75
N HIS A 18 -8.22 0.52 -3.04
CA HIS A 18 -9.51 0.04 -3.51
C HIS A 18 -10.50 1.20 -3.66
N LEU A 19 -10.52 2.12 -2.70
CA LEU A 19 -11.36 3.31 -2.76
C LEU A 19 -10.96 4.22 -3.93
N LEU A 20 -9.67 4.43 -4.13
CA LEU A 20 -9.16 5.24 -5.23
C LEU A 20 -9.51 4.62 -6.58
N ASP A 21 -9.44 3.31 -6.68
CA ASP A 21 -9.81 2.60 -7.89
C ASP A 21 -11.30 2.80 -8.21
N SER A 22 -12.15 2.72 -7.19
CA SER A 22 -13.59 2.99 -7.34
C SER A 22 -13.85 4.42 -7.78
N LEU A 23 -13.13 5.38 -7.18
CA LEU A 23 -13.26 6.79 -7.55
C LEU A 23 -12.79 7.04 -8.98
N ARG A 24 -11.75 6.34 -9.41
CA ARG A 24 -11.24 6.45 -10.76
C ARG A 24 -12.30 6.04 -11.79
N ASP A 25 -13.04 4.98 -11.52
CA ASP A 25 -14.12 4.53 -12.40
C ASP A 25 -15.28 5.52 -12.46
N ALA A 26 -15.52 6.27 -11.37
CA ALA A 26 -16.65 7.16 -11.25
C ALA A 26 -16.36 8.60 -11.71
N HIS A 27 -15.09 8.99 -11.86
CA HIS A 27 -14.71 10.36 -12.13
C HIS A 27 -14.27 10.62 -13.57
N ASP A 28 -14.42 11.90 -13.97
CA ASP A 28 -13.96 12.41 -15.25
C ASP A 28 -12.43 12.47 -15.31
N ASP A 29 -11.91 12.60 -16.53
CA ASP A 29 -10.48 12.65 -16.82
C ASP A 29 -9.70 13.69 -16.04
N THR A 30 -10.36 14.76 -15.60
CA THR A 30 -9.70 15.87 -14.91
C THR A 30 -9.12 15.49 -13.55
N ASN A 31 -9.70 14.51 -12.87
CA ASN A 31 -9.25 14.10 -11.54
C ASN A 31 -8.41 12.84 -11.54
N ILE A 32 -8.26 12.21 -12.69
CA ILE A 32 -7.49 10.95 -12.81
C ILE A 32 -6.04 11.15 -12.39
N HIS A 33 -5.42 12.29 -12.74
CA HIS A 33 -4.02 12.56 -12.39
C HIS A 33 -3.79 12.58 -10.89
N ILE A 34 -4.72 13.18 -10.14
CA ILE A 34 -4.63 13.25 -8.69
C ILE A 34 -4.75 11.85 -8.08
N ILE A 35 -5.67 11.06 -8.60
CA ILE A 35 -5.88 9.68 -8.16
C ILE A 35 -4.65 8.83 -8.46
N GLU A 36 -4.09 8.96 -9.65
CA GLU A 36 -2.89 8.22 -10.05
C GLU A 36 -1.69 8.55 -9.17
N GLU A 37 -1.49 9.83 -8.85
CA GLU A 37 -0.43 10.25 -7.95
C GLU A 37 -0.56 9.61 -6.58
N LYS A 38 -1.76 9.61 -6.03
CA LYS A 38 -2.02 8.98 -4.73
C LYS A 38 -1.79 7.48 -4.79
N GLN A 39 -2.22 6.84 -5.87
CA GLN A 39 -1.99 5.41 -6.06
C GLN A 39 -0.50 5.10 -6.13
N ASP A 40 0.28 5.91 -6.85
CA ASP A 40 1.73 5.73 -6.95
C ASP A 40 2.40 5.81 -5.57
N VAL A 41 2.03 6.81 -4.78
CA VAL A 41 2.57 6.98 -3.43
C VAL A 41 2.24 5.76 -2.57
N LEU A 42 1.00 5.29 -2.63
CA LEU A 42 0.56 4.14 -1.86
C LEU A 42 1.25 2.84 -2.31
N TYR A 43 1.43 2.66 -3.61
CA TYR A 43 2.15 1.49 -4.13
C TYR A 43 3.61 1.49 -3.67
N ASN A 44 4.26 2.65 -3.68
CA ASN A 44 5.64 2.77 -3.20
C ASN A 44 5.75 2.45 -1.71
N GLU A 45 4.82 2.97 -0.91
CA GLU A 45 4.78 2.68 0.52
C GLU A 45 4.52 1.20 0.76
N ARG A 46 3.58 0.63 0.02
CA ARG A 46 3.27 -0.80 0.10
C ARG A 46 4.50 -1.64 -0.19
N GLN A 47 5.25 -1.29 -1.23
CA GLN A 47 6.46 -2.03 -1.60
C GLN A 47 7.50 -1.98 -0.48
N LYS A 48 7.72 -0.80 0.09
CA LYS A 48 8.65 -0.64 1.21
C LYS A 48 8.24 -1.47 2.42
N LEU A 49 6.96 -1.45 2.75
CA LEU A 49 6.44 -2.22 3.89
C LEU A 49 6.53 -3.72 3.64
N THR A 50 6.25 -4.15 2.42
CA THR A 50 6.37 -5.55 2.04
C THR A 50 7.81 -6.03 2.16
N ASP A 51 8.77 -5.21 1.71
CA ASP A 51 10.18 -5.52 1.82
C ASP A 51 10.62 -5.62 3.29
N LEU A 52 10.13 -4.71 4.13
CA LEU A 52 10.42 -4.75 5.57
C LEU A 52 9.86 -6.03 6.21
N LEU A 53 8.66 -6.41 5.82
CA LEU A 53 8.02 -7.61 6.36
C LEU A 53 8.79 -8.86 5.96
N GLU A 54 9.20 -8.95 4.70
CA GLU A 54 10.01 -10.06 4.21
C GLU A 54 11.35 -10.13 4.94
N SER A 55 11.99 -8.98 5.16
CA SER A 55 13.23 -8.89 5.92
C SER A 55 13.07 -9.42 7.34
N CYS A 56 11.96 -9.10 7.98
CA CYS A 56 11.66 -9.62 9.33
C CYS A 56 11.52 -11.13 9.33
N PHE A 57 10.84 -11.68 8.33
CA PHE A 57 10.68 -13.13 8.22
C PHE A 57 12.01 -13.83 7.92
N ASP A 58 12.83 -13.25 7.05
CA ASP A 58 14.15 -13.77 6.72
C ASP A 58 15.03 -13.84 7.97
N ASN A 59 15.01 -12.81 8.78
CA ASN A 59 15.78 -12.77 10.03
C ASN A 59 15.32 -13.85 11.01
N LEU A 60 14.03 -14.12 11.07
CA LEU A 60 13.49 -15.18 11.94
C LEU A 60 13.88 -16.57 11.44
N ILE A 61 13.87 -16.76 10.12
CA ILE A 61 14.21 -18.05 9.51
C ILE A 61 15.72 -18.28 9.56
N GLY A 62 16.50 -17.21 9.44
CA GLY A 62 17.97 -17.27 9.45
C GLY A 62 18.56 -17.64 10.81
N LEU A 63 17.74 -17.68 11.85
CA LEU A 63 18.19 -18.11 13.16
C LEU A 63 18.15 -19.62 13.29
#